data_1e7debefa249c1726fd1dbd1ac607956
#
_entry.id   1e7debefa249c1726fd1dbd1ac607956
#
_cell.length_a   1.000
_cell.length_b   1.000
_cell.length_c   1.000
_cell.angle_alpha   90.00
_cell.angle_beta   90.00
_cell.angle_gamma   90.00
#
_symmetry.space_group_name_H-M   'P 1'
#
loop_
_entity.id
_entity.type
_entity.pdbx_description
1 polymer ?
#
loop_
_entity_poly.entity_id
_entity_poly.type
_entity_poly.pdbx_seq_one_letter_code
_entity_poly.pdbx_strand_id
1 'polypeptide(L)'
;MRRKKKLGQHFLKDQNVIDKLVKHISPSIGDEIIEIGPGDGAMTKSIINKVSKIIMIEKDSDLINNLCDILADYPGSRLINDDILKYDLNQLQNPMRFIGNLPYNISTEIIFKMCDCKNVIDMHFMLQKEVVDRLVSEPNSKVYGRLSVMAQAYFDIHKLFDISENVFSPKPKVKSSFVRLEPKKNVFDSKHHETIFYDIVKSAFETRRKMIRTSLSSYLKDDDFLALKIEDKLRAENLTVNNFLQISEYVQEI
;
A
#
# COMPACT_ATOMS: atom_id res chain seq x y z
N MET A 1 20.82 1.60 21.61
CA MET A 1 20.51 1.96 20.20
C MET A 1 19.80 3.31 20.17
N ARG A 2 20.36 4.30 19.49
CA ARG A 2 19.81 5.69 19.47
C ARG A 2 18.76 5.78 18.35
N ARG A 3 17.46 5.83 18.71
CA ARG A 3 16.35 5.86 17.76
C ARG A 3 16.28 7.18 17.00
N LYS A 4 16.19 7.13 15.68
CA LYS A 4 16.08 8.34 14.85
C LYS A 4 14.62 8.76 14.74
N LYS A 5 14.20 9.74 15.57
CA LYS A 5 12.83 10.32 15.51
C LYS A 5 12.41 10.76 14.10
N LYS A 6 13.36 11.17 13.25
CA LYS A 6 13.12 11.59 11.87
C LYS A 6 12.61 10.46 10.95
N LEU A 7 12.81 9.17 11.30
CA LEU A 7 12.39 8.04 10.49
C LEU A 7 11.03 7.47 10.89
N GLY A 8 10.38 8.01 11.93
CA GLY A 8 9.06 7.55 12.38
C GLY A 8 9.04 6.10 12.88
N GLN A 9 10.16 5.59 13.41
CA GLN A 9 10.33 4.17 13.80
C GLN A 9 9.55 3.84 15.08
N HIS A 10 8.69 2.83 14.98
CA HIS A 10 7.94 2.19 16.07
C HIS A 10 8.16 0.69 16.00
N PHE A 11 9.01 0.14 16.86
CA PHE A 11 9.35 -1.29 16.85
C PHE A 11 8.29 -2.10 17.58
N LEU A 12 7.79 -3.13 16.95
CA LEU A 12 6.84 -4.09 17.52
C LEU A 12 7.55 -4.95 18.58
N LYS A 13 6.94 -5.08 19.78
CA LYS A 13 7.56 -5.78 20.91
C LYS A 13 6.72 -6.92 21.48
N ASP A 14 5.44 -6.98 21.14
CA ASP A 14 4.51 -7.97 21.65
C ASP A 14 4.54 -9.24 20.78
N GLN A 15 5.01 -10.34 21.36
CA GLN A 15 5.14 -11.61 20.66
C GLN A 15 3.79 -12.18 20.22
N ASN A 16 2.72 -12.01 21.02
CA ASN A 16 1.40 -12.50 20.65
C ASN A 16 0.86 -11.78 19.38
N VAL A 17 1.16 -10.48 19.27
CA VAL A 17 0.81 -9.72 18.06
C VAL A 17 1.66 -10.17 16.88
N ILE A 18 2.96 -10.38 17.06
CA ILE A 18 3.84 -10.91 16.00
C ILE A 18 3.33 -12.28 15.51
N ASP A 19 3.00 -13.18 16.40
CA ASP A 19 2.48 -14.52 16.06
C ASP A 19 1.15 -14.41 15.31
N LYS A 20 0.28 -13.48 15.72
CA LYS A 20 -0.98 -13.20 15.01
C LYS A 20 -0.73 -12.65 13.59
N LEU A 21 0.23 -11.73 13.41
CA LEU A 21 0.64 -11.23 12.09
C LEU A 21 1.11 -12.39 11.21
N VAL A 22 2.04 -13.21 11.71
CA VAL A 22 2.60 -14.38 11.00
C VAL A 22 1.49 -15.35 10.60
N LYS A 23 0.50 -15.60 11.48
CA LYS A 23 -0.65 -16.44 11.16
C LYS A 23 -1.47 -15.91 9.99
N HIS A 24 -1.67 -14.60 9.91
CA HIS A 24 -2.41 -13.97 8.79
C HIS A 24 -1.58 -13.91 7.51
N ILE A 25 -0.26 -13.69 7.61
CA ILE A 25 0.65 -13.77 6.45
C ILE A 25 0.67 -15.20 5.91
N SER A 26 0.57 -16.21 6.80
CA SER A 26 0.62 -17.63 6.44
C SER A 26 1.79 -17.97 5.53
N PRO A 27 3.05 -17.71 5.96
CA PRO A 27 4.24 -17.98 5.15
C PRO A 27 4.44 -19.47 4.92
N SER A 28 4.92 -19.83 3.72
CA SER A 28 5.26 -21.21 3.34
C SER A 28 6.71 -21.33 2.84
N ILE A 29 7.27 -22.55 2.90
CA ILE A 29 8.67 -22.82 2.50
C ILE A 29 8.97 -22.41 1.05
N GLY A 30 7.96 -22.34 0.18
CA GLY A 30 8.12 -21.89 -1.21
C GLY A 30 8.10 -20.37 -1.41
N ASP A 31 7.74 -19.62 -0.37
CA ASP A 31 7.59 -18.16 -0.50
C ASP A 31 8.94 -17.45 -0.57
N GLU A 32 9.03 -16.45 -1.46
CA GLU A 32 10.03 -15.39 -1.42
C GLU A 32 9.35 -14.12 -0.86
N ILE A 33 9.88 -13.58 0.23
CA ILE A 33 9.30 -12.44 0.93
C ILE A 33 10.23 -11.23 0.87
N ILE A 34 9.63 -10.05 0.64
CA ILE A 34 10.30 -8.76 0.84
C ILE A 34 9.74 -8.12 2.12
N GLU A 35 10.62 -7.86 3.07
CA GLU A 35 10.27 -7.07 4.24
C GLU A 35 10.74 -5.62 4.08
N ILE A 36 9.77 -4.69 4.08
CA ILE A 36 10.03 -3.26 4.00
C ILE A 36 10.16 -2.70 5.41
N GLY A 37 11.34 -2.17 5.73
CA GLY A 37 11.63 -1.59 7.05
C GLY A 37 11.60 -2.62 8.17
N PRO A 38 12.44 -3.65 8.13
CA PRO A 38 12.48 -4.72 9.16
C PRO A 38 12.75 -4.20 10.57
N GLY A 39 13.35 -3.03 10.68
CA GLY A 39 13.64 -2.41 11.97
C GLY A 39 14.64 -3.24 12.79
N ASP A 40 14.21 -3.71 13.96
CA ASP A 40 15.03 -4.61 14.80
C ASP A 40 14.87 -6.10 14.44
N GLY A 41 14.15 -6.40 13.37
CA GLY A 41 13.97 -7.76 12.84
C GLY A 41 12.91 -8.58 13.59
N ALA A 42 11.95 -7.95 14.25
CA ALA A 42 10.94 -8.65 15.04
C ALA A 42 10.07 -9.60 14.19
N MET A 43 9.57 -9.15 13.03
CA MET A 43 8.84 -10.02 12.09
C MET A 43 9.79 -10.96 11.37
N THR A 44 10.96 -10.48 10.91
CA THR A 44 11.97 -11.29 10.22
C THR A 44 12.24 -12.59 10.98
N LYS A 45 12.59 -12.49 12.28
CA LYS A 45 12.93 -13.65 13.15
C LYS A 45 11.80 -14.68 13.25
N SER A 46 10.54 -14.25 13.12
CA SER A 46 9.37 -15.12 13.23
C SER A 46 8.99 -15.80 11.91
N ILE A 47 9.55 -15.35 10.78
CA ILE A 47 9.18 -15.79 9.43
C ILE A 47 10.33 -16.48 8.71
N ILE A 48 11.59 -16.09 8.95
CA ILE A 48 12.75 -16.46 8.13
C ILE A 48 12.95 -17.96 7.96
N ASN A 49 12.64 -18.76 8.96
CA ASN A 49 12.74 -20.23 8.92
C ASN A 49 11.50 -20.92 8.30
N LYS A 50 10.51 -20.15 7.84
CA LYS A 50 9.26 -20.64 7.24
C LYS A 50 9.14 -20.34 5.75
N VAL A 51 10.14 -19.70 5.17
CA VAL A 51 10.16 -19.25 3.77
C VAL A 51 11.44 -19.71 3.08
N SER A 52 11.44 -19.71 1.74
CA SER A 52 12.65 -20.04 0.97
C SER A 52 13.68 -18.92 1.03
N LYS A 53 13.21 -17.67 1.10
CA LYS A 53 14.09 -16.51 1.02
C LYS A 53 13.41 -15.27 1.58
N ILE A 54 14.18 -14.43 2.25
CA ILE A 54 13.74 -13.08 2.63
C ILE A 54 14.70 -12.02 2.08
N ILE A 55 14.16 -10.95 1.52
CA ILE A 55 14.89 -9.75 1.12
C ILE A 55 14.44 -8.63 2.03
N MET A 56 15.33 -8.07 2.81
CA MET A 56 15.05 -6.92 3.66
C MET A 56 15.51 -5.63 3.00
N ILE A 57 14.66 -4.60 3.00
CA ILE A 57 15.01 -3.25 2.52
C ILE A 57 14.92 -2.31 3.72
N GLU A 58 16.08 -1.84 4.20
CA GLU A 58 16.19 -0.98 5.39
C GLU A 58 16.98 0.29 5.07
N LYS A 59 16.41 1.44 5.41
CA LYS A 59 17.02 2.74 5.17
C LYS A 59 17.99 3.15 6.29
N ASP A 60 17.74 2.69 7.52
CA ASP A 60 18.54 3.06 8.68
C ASP A 60 19.81 2.22 8.78
N SER A 61 20.95 2.82 8.39
CA SER A 61 22.26 2.16 8.45
C SER A 61 22.67 1.70 9.85
N ASP A 62 22.11 2.28 10.93
CA ASP A 62 22.43 1.87 12.29
C ASP A 62 21.84 0.49 12.64
N LEU A 63 20.87 -0.01 11.84
CA LEU A 63 20.24 -1.32 12.04
C LEU A 63 20.90 -2.44 11.23
N ILE A 64 21.73 -2.13 10.27
CA ILE A 64 22.28 -3.07 9.29
C ILE A 64 23.05 -4.21 9.96
N ASN A 65 23.94 -3.92 10.89
CA ASN A 65 24.74 -4.97 11.54
C ASN A 65 23.86 -6.01 12.25
N ASN A 66 22.84 -5.54 13.01
CA ASN A 66 21.91 -6.45 13.69
C ASN A 66 21.09 -7.29 12.69
N LEU A 67 20.71 -6.71 11.55
CA LEU A 67 19.96 -7.42 10.52
C LEU A 67 20.85 -8.42 9.75
N CYS A 68 22.13 -8.10 9.52
CA CYS A 68 23.11 -9.05 8.97
C CYS A 68 23.29 -10.26 9.90
N ASP A 69 23.38 -10.04 11.21
CA ASP A 69 23.48 -11.15 12.18
C ASP A 69 22.27 -12.10 12.11
N ILE A 70 21.06 -11.56 11.89
CA ILE A 70 19.85 -12.39 11.69
C ILE A 70 19.94 -13.24 10.42
N LEU A 71 20.58 -12.73 9.36
CA LEU A 71 20.71 -13.42 8.08
C LEU A 71 21.89 -14.41 8.01
N ALA A 72 22.76 -14.44 8.99
CA ALA A 72 24.02 -15.20 8.94
C ALA A 72 23.80 -16.69 8.59
N ASP A 73 22.74 -17.30 9.10
CA ASP A 73 22.39 -18.71 8.86
C ASP A 73 21.45 -18.93 7.66
N TYR A 74 21.15 -17.87 6.88
CA TYR A 74 20.18 -17.92 5.77
C TYR A 74 20.78 -17.40 4.45
N PRO A 75 21.68 -18.18 3.81
CA PRO A 75 22.50 -17.71 2.68
C PRO A 75 21.70 -17.31 1.42
N GLY A 76 20.45 -17.76 1.29
CA GLY A 76 19.55 -17.33 0.22
C GLY A 76 18.91 -15.96 0.45
N SER A 77 18.96 -15.44 1.67
CA SER A 77 18.36 -14.17 2.07
C SER A 77 19.37 -13.02 1.96
N ARG A 78 18.89 -11.80 1.82
CA ARG A 78 19.76 -10.62 1.67
C ARG A 78 19.18 -9.37 2.30
N LEU A 79 20.08 -8.46 2.67
CA LEU A 79 19.75 -7.14 3.17
C LEU A 79 20.19 -6.07 2.15
N ILE A 80 19.30 -5.13 1.87
CA ILE A 80 19.53 -3.97 1.00
C ILE A 80 19.43 -2.73 1.87
N ASN A 81 20.53 -1.99 2.00
CA ASN A 81 20.51 -0.71 2.70
C ASN A 81 20.16 0.39 1.72
N ASP A 82 18.87 0.66 1.53
CA ASP A 82 18.34 1.67 0.63
C ASP A 82 17.00 2.22 1.10
N ASP A 83 16.59 3.32 0.49
CA ASP A 83 15.26 3.90 0.67
C ASP A 83 14.25 3.18 -0.23
N ILE A 84 13.24 2.55 0.35
CA ILE A 84 12.19 1.86 -0.40
C ILE A 84 11.53 2.76 -1.46
N LEU A 85 11.41 4.06 -1.22
CA LEU A 85 10.83 4.98 -2.19
C LEU A 85 11.72 5.18 -3.44
N LYS A 86 13.04 4.93 -3.32
CA LYS A 86 14.02 5.07 -4.41
C LYS A 86 14.38 3.74 -5.05
N TYR A 87 14.36 2.66 -4.28
CA TYR A 87 14.71 1.34 -4.76
C TYR A 87 13.78 0.89 -5.89
N ASP A 88 14.33 0.45 -7.02
CA ASP A 88 13.53 -0.06 -8.13
C ASP A 88 13.10 -1.51 -7.86
N LEU A 89 11.82 -1.69 -7.49
CA LEU A 89 11.23 -3.00 -7.23
C LEU A 89 11.08 -3.86 -8.50
N ASN A 90 11.09 -3.27 -9.70
CA ASN A 90 10.96 -4.02 -10.95
C ASN A 90 12.25 -4.77 -11.33
N GLN A 91 13.37 -4.53 -10.61
CA GLN A 91 14.58 -5.36 -10.72
C GLN A 91 14.39 -6.76 -10.11
N LEU A 92 13.33 -6.97 -9.34
CA LEU A 92 12.98 -8.26 -8.76
C LEU A 92 12.28 -9.11 -9.82
N GLN A 93 12.91 -10.18 -10.26
CA GLN A 93 12.45 -10.98 -11.40
C GLN A 93 11.29 -11.91 -11.04
N ASN A 94 11.25 -12.40 -9.81
CA ASN A 94 10.23 -13.36 -9.35
C ASN A 94 9.05 -12.66 -8.70
N PRO A 95 7.85 -13.24 -8.78
CA PRO A 95 6.72 -12.79 -7.97
C PRO A 95 7.02 -12.98 -6.48
N MET A 96 6.81 -11.94 -5.69
CA MET A 96 7.15 -11.90 -4.27
C MET A 96 5.98 -11.44 -3.41
N ARG A 97 6.00 -11.86 -2.17
CA ARG A 97 5.09 -11.40 -1.14
C ARG A 97 5.75 -10.27 -0.36
N PHE A 98 5.02 -9.20 -0.08
CA PHE A 98 5.56 -8.06 0.63
C PHE A 98 4.99 -7.98 2.04
N ILE A 99 5.85 -7.72 3.01
CA ILE A 99 5.43 -7.48 4.39
C ILE A 99 6.11 -6.22 4.93
N GLY A 100 5.55 -5.63 5.97
CA GLY A 100 6.21 -4.53 6.66
C GLY A 100 5.37 -3.83 7.72
N ASN A 101 6.05 -3.34 8.74
CA ASN A 101 5.53 -2.31 9.63
C ASN A 101 5.93 -0.95 9.05
N LEU A 102 5.12 -0.39 8.15
CA LEU A 102 5.53 0.76 7.35
C LEU A 102 5.63 2.04 8.19
N PRO A 103 6.68 2.85 7.99
CA PRO A 103 6.78 4.17 8.61
C PRO A 103 5.57 5.03 8.23
N TYR A 104 4.88 5.61 9.22
CA TYR A 104 3.59 6.28 9.01
C TYR A 104 3.66 7.48 8.07
N ASN A 105 4.79 8.18 8.08
CA ASN A 105 5.01 9.39 7.27
C ASN A 105 5.17 9.13 5.77
N ILE A 106 5.47 7.90 5.36
CA ILE A 106 5.67 7.51 3.95
C ILE A 106 4.78 6.34 3.51
N SER A 107 3.91 5.85 4.38
CA SER A 107 3.10 4.66 4.10
C SER A 107 2.21 4.81 2.87
N THR A 108 1.59 5.98 2.67
CA THR A 108 0.77 6.27 1.49
C THR A 108 1.61 6.29 0.20
N GLU A 109 2.83 6.85 0.26
CA GLU A 109 3.76 6.88 -0.88
C GLU A 109 4.21 5.48 -1.25
N ILE A 110 4.44 4.61 -0.24
CA ILE A 110 4.75 3.19 -0.47
C ILE A 110 3.57 2.49 -1.17
N ILE A 111 2.33 2.70 -0.71
CA ILE A 111 1.15 2.11 -1.37
C ILE A 111 1.08 2.54 -2.85
N PHE A 112 1.27 3.82 -3.16
CA PHE A 112 1.31 4.28 -4.56
C PHE A 112 2.44 3.65 -5.35
N LYS A 113 3.62 3.50 -4.76
CA LYS A 113 4.75 2.81 -5.40
C LYS A 113 4.42 1.35 -5.72
N MET A 114 3.66 0.67 -4.86
CA MET A 114 3.25 -0.71 -5.10
C MET A 114 2.28 -0.85 -6.28
N CYS A 115 1.53 0.21 -6.67
CA CYS A 115 0.70 0.20 -7.86
C CYS A 115 1.53 0.00 -9.14
N ASP A 116 2.77 0.49 -9.18
CA ASP A 116 3.69 0.34 -10.33
C ASP A 116 4.50 -0.97 -10.27
N CYS A 117 4.40 -1.76 -9.20
CA CYS A 117 5.17 -2.98 -9.04
C CYS A 117 4.45 -4.17 -9.68
N LYS A 118 5.10 -4.82 -10.67
CA LYS A 118 4.49 -5.90 -11.46
C LYS A 118 4.57 -7.28 -10.82
N ASN A 119 5.58 -7.52 -9.98
CA ASN A 119 5.90 -8.83 -9.45
C ASN A 119 5.43 -8.98 -7.99
N VAL A 120 4.15 -8.68 -7.72
CA VAL A 120 3.53 -8.78 -6.41
C VAL A 120 2.54 -9.94 -6.39
N ILE A 121 2.68 -10.85 -5.41
CA ILE A 121 1.68 -11.88 -5.11
C ILE A 121 0.63 -11.30 -4.17
N ASP A 122 1.05 -10.83 -3.02
CA ASP A 122 0.26 -10.14 -2.03
C ASP A 122 1.13 -9.24 -1.15
N MET A 123 0.47 -8.36 -0.41
CA MET A 123 1.13 -7.45 0.53
C MET A 123 0.41 -7.49 1.87
N HIS A 124 1.18 -7.57 2.95
CA HIS A 124 0.67 -7.53 4.32
C HIS A 124 1.36 -6.40 5.08
N PHE A 125 0.66 -5.29 5.24
CA PHE A 125 1.24 -4.11 5.86
C PHE A 125 0.55 -3.73 7.17
N MET A 126 1.36 -3.25 8.10
CA MET A 126 0.88 -2.57 9.29
C MET A 126 1.00 -1.06 9.05
N LEU A 127 -0.14 -0.36 9.12
CA LEU A 127 -0.30 1.06 8.80
C LEU A 127 -1.05 1.75 9.94
N GLN A 128 -1.06 3.09 9.95
CA GLN A 128 -1.99 3.83 10.80
C GLN A 128 -3.43 3.41 10.50
N LYS A 129 -4.23 3.24 11.56
CA LYS A 129 -5.65 2.85 11.43
C LYS A 129 -6.41 3.77 10.46
N GLU A 130 -6.20 5.08 10.55
CA GLU A 130 -6.83 6.06 9.66
C GLU A 130 -6.52 5.80 8.18
N VAL A 131 -5.26 5.44 7.86
CA VAL A 131 -4.85 5.12 6.49
C VAL A 131 -5.58 3.87 6.00
N VAL A 132 -5.64 2.81 6.82
CA VAL A 132 -6.36 1.59 6.46
C VAL A 132 -7.86 1.84 6.31
N ASP A 133 -8.47 2.62 7.21
CA ASP A 133 -9.90 2.98 7.12
C ASP A 133 -10.19 3.74 5.81
N ARG A 134 -9.25 4.56 5.30
CA ARG A 134 -9.36 5.19 3.98
C ARG A 134 -9.18 4.19 2.84
N LEU A 135 -8.23 3.26 2.95
CA LEU A 135 -7.98 2.25 1.92
C LEU A 135 -9.21 1.36 1.66
N VAL A 136 -9.95 1.00 2.71
CA VAL A 136 -11.12 0.10 2.61
C VAL A 136 -12.46 0.84 2.58
N SER A 137 -12.46 2.17 2.51
CA SER A 137 -13.70 2.95 2.58
C SER A 137 -14.52 2.86 1.29
N GLU A 138 -15.84 2.84 1.46
CA GLU A 138 -16.81 2.87 0.38
C GLU A 138 -17.17 4.30 -0.03
N PRO A 139 -17.69 4.50 -1.26
CA PRO A 139 -18.27 5.78 -1.68
C PRO A 139 -19.29 6.30 -0.66
N ASN A 140 -19.49 7.62 -0.62
CA ASN A 140 -20.35 8.32 0.33
C ASN A 140 -19.86 8.34 1.80
N SER A 141 -18.71 7.75 2.08
CA SER A 141 -18.08 7.85 3.39
C SER A 141 -17.23 9.12 3.50
N LYS A 142 -17.15 9.71 4.72
CA LYS A 142 -16.34 10.92 4.96
C LYS A 142 -14.84 10.72 4.69
N VAL A 143 -14.35 9.49 4.78
CA VAL A 143 -12.94 9.14 4.62
C VAL A 143 -12.58 8.66 3.21
N TYR A 144 -13.61 8.39 2.39
CA TYR A 144 -13.42 8.03 0.98
C TYR A 144 -12.78 9.20 0.21
N GLY A 145 -11.77 8.90 -0.58
CA GLY A 145 -11.03 9.92 -1.28
C GLY A 145 -10.07 9.35 -2.32
N ARG A 146 -9.16 10.19 -2.82
CA ARG A 146 -8.20 9.80 -3.84
C ARG A 146 -7.43 8.52 -3.49
N LEU A 147 -6.95 8.38 -2.25
CA LEU A 147 -6.25 7.18 -1.80
C LEU A 147 -7.13 5.93 -1.92
N SER A 148 -8.40 6.04 -1.55
CA SER A 148 -9.37 4.93 -1.64
C SER A 148 -9.54 4.47 -3.08
N VAL A 149 -9.85 5.41 -3.99
CA VAL A 149 -10.07 5.11 -5.41
C VAL A 149 -8.81 4.53 -6.05
N MET A 150 -7.66 5.18 -5.86
CA MET A 150 -6.41 4.73 -6.44
C MET A 150 -6.05 3.32 -5.95
N ALA A 151 -6.01 3.09 -4.64
CA ALA A 151 -5.62 1.80 -4.11
C ALA A 151 -6.61 0.68 -4.48
N GLN A 152 -7.92 0.95 -4.42
CA GLN A 152 -8.95 -0.03 -4.75
C GLN A 152 -9.05 -0.32 -6.25
N ALA A 153 -8.56 0.56 -7.12
CA ALA A 153 -8.44 0.25 -8.54
C ALA A 153 -7.38 -0.85 -8.76
N TYR A 154 -6.25 -0.78 -8.09
CA TYR A 154 -5.14 -1.73 -8.28
C TYR A 154 -5.22 -2.98 -7.42
N PHE A 155 -5.89 -2.91 -6.26
CA PHE A 155 -5.83 -3.98 -5.26
C PHE A 155 -7.21 -4.34 -4.71
N ASP A 156 -7.39 -5.63 -4.41
CA ASP A 156 -8.40 -6.08 -3.46
C ASP A 156 -7.82 -5.91 -2.05
N ILE A 157 -8.52 -5.16 -1.20
CA ILE A 157 -7.99 -4.67 0.07
C ILE A 157 -8.83 -5.19 1.23
N HIS A 158 -8.18 -5.90 2.17
CA HIS A 158 -8.85 -6.48 3.33
C HIS A 158 -8.20 -6.00 4.62
N LYS A 159 -8.93 -5.24 5.43
CA LYS A 159 -8.54 -4.93 6.80
C LYS A 159 -8.66 -6.20 7.63
N LEU A 160 -7.56 -6.65 8.23
CA LEU A 160 -7.51 -7.90 8.99
C LEU A 160 -7.85 -7.69 10.47
N PHE A 161 -7.15 -6.77 11.14
CA PHE A 161 -7.44 -6.41 12.54
C PHE A 161 -6.75 -5.11 12.96
N ASP A 162 -7.28 -4.51 14.04
CA ASP A 162 -6.68 -3.33 14.67
C ASP A 162 -5.60 -3.75 15.69
N ILE A 163 -4.57 -2.92 15.84
CA ILE A 163 -3.40 -3.14 16.70
C ILE A 163 -3.27 -1.96 17.65
N SER A 164 -3.19 -2.28 18.96
CA SER A 164 -3.02 -1.27 20.00
C SER A 164 -1.64 -0.61 19.89
N GLU A 165 -1.59 0.68 20.17
CA GLU A 165 -0.35 1.45 20.25
C GLU A 165 0.59 0.98 21.38
N ASN A 166 0.07 0.21 22.36
CA ASN A 166 0.85 -0.27 23.51
C ASN A 166 1.88 -1.34 23.17
N VAL A 167 1.71 -2.01 22.03
CA VAL A 167 2.60 -3.10 21.61
C VAL A 167 3.89 -2.62 20.91
N PHE A 168 4.03 -1.30 20.77
CA PHE A 168 5.17 -0.66 20.11
C PHE A 168 6.11 0.06 21.08
N SER A 169 7.37 0.15 20.72
CA SER A 169 8.38 0.95 21.42
C SER A 169 9.24 1.75 20.41
N PRO A 170 9.20 3.10 20.43
CA PRO A 170 8.33 3.96 21.23
C PRO A 170 6.85 3.79 20.86
N LYS A 171 5.97 4.06 21.81
CA LYS A 171 4.53 4.03 21.59
C LYS A 171 4.12 5.13 20.59
N PRO A 172 3.41 4.80 19.49
CA PRO A 172 2.83 5.79 18.59
C PRO A 172 1.67 6.54 19.27
N LYS A 173 1.30 7.69 18.68
CA LYS A 173 0.16 8.48 19.15
C LYS A 173 -1.19 7.95 18.68
N VAL A 174 -1.20 7.04 17.70
CA VAL A 174 -2.39 6.52 17.04
C VAL A 174 -2.34 5.01 16.95
N LYS A 175 -3.51 4.38 16.85
CA LYS A 175 -3.64 2.95 16.61
C LYS A 175 -3.18 2.59 15.21
N SER A 176 -2.75 1.35 15.06
CA SER A 176 -2.43 0.74 13.77
C SER A 176 -3.52 -0.24 13.35
N SER A 177 -3.51 -0.63 12.09
CA SER A 177 -4.27 -1.76 11.58
C SER A 177 -3.40 -2.58 10.66
N PHE A 178 -3.64 -3.88 10.64
CA PHE A 178 -3.03 -4.81 9.71
C PHE A 178 -3.95 -5.00 8.51
N VAL A 179 -3.40 -4.90 7.31
CA VAL A 179 -4.15 -4.92 6.05
C VAL A 179 -3.46 -5.86 5.06
N ARG A 180 -4.26 -6.59 4.29
CA ARG A 180 -3.83 -7.37 3.14
C ARG A 180 -4.26 -6.68 1.87
N LEU A 181 -3.36 -6.60 0.88
CA LEU A 181 -3.65 -6.09 -0.45
C LEU A 181 -3.23 -7.15 -1.48
N GLU A 182 -4.12 -7.46 -2.41
CA GLU A 182 -3.89 -8.42 -3.50
C GLU A 182 -4.03 -7.71 -4.84
N PRO A 183 -3.03 -7.78 -5.73
CA PRO A 183 -3.11 -7.10 -7.02
C PRO A 183 -4.27 -7.62 -7.87
N LYS A 184 -5.05 -6.70 -8.42
CA LYS A 184 -6.02 -7.00 -9.48
C LYS A 184 -5.33 -7.19 -10.81
N LYS A 185 -5.87 -8.06 -11.64
CA LYS A 185 -5.30 -8.33 -12.97
C LYS A 185 -6.01 -7.49 -14.03
N ASN A 186 -5.25 -7.02 -15.01
CA ASN A 186 -5.78 -6.39 -16.22
C ASN A 186 -6.75 -5.21 -15.95
N VAL A 187 -6.42 -4.36 -14.99
CA VAL A 187 -7.25 -3.19 -14.66
C VAL A 187 -7.17 -2.13 -15.77
N PHE A 188 -5.99 -1.96 -16.33
CA PHE A 188 -5.73 -1.02 -17.43
C PHE A 188 -5.23 -1.79 -18.65
N ASP A 189 -5.69 -1.43 -19.83
CA ASP A 189 -5.28 -2.03 -21.13
C ASP A 189 -3.93 -1.47 -21.63
N SER A 190 -3.57 -0.27 -21.18
CA SER A 190 -2.35 0.43 -21.56
C SER A 190 -1.83 1.37 -20.46
N LYS A 191 -0.55 1.76 -20.56
CA LYS A 191 -0.01 2.80 -19.66
C LYS A 191 -0.65 4.17 -19.93
N HIS A 192 -1.15 4.40 -21.12
CA HIS A 192 -1.91 5.62 -21.45
C HIS A 192 -3.23 5.66 -20.68
N HIS A 193 -4.02 4.58 -20.71
CA HIS A 193 -5.26 4.44 -19.94
C HIS A 193 -5.02 4.67 -18.44
N GLU A 194 -3.99 4.04 -17.89
CA GLU A 194 -3.59 4.23 -16.48
C GLU A 194 -3.29 5.69 -16.15
N THR A 195 -2.59 6.41 -17.05
CA THR A 195 -2.27 7.82 -16.87
C THR A 195 -3.54 8.68 -16.87
N ILE A 196 -4.46 8.44 -17.82
CA ILE A 196 -5.77 9.12 -17.87
C ILE A 196 -6.56 8.88 -16.59
N PHE A 197 -6.63 7.63 -16.11
CA PHE A 197 -7.31 7.31 -14.85
C PHE A 197 -6.73 8.11 -13.67
N TYR A 198 -5.39 8.14 -13.55
CA TYR A 198 -4.71 8.90 -12.50
C TYR A 198 -5.08 10.38 -12.54
N ASP A 199 -5.05 11.00 -13.73
CA ASP A 199 -5.33 12.43 -13.91
C ASP A 199 -6.81 12.75 -13.65
N ILE A 200 -7.74 11.90 -14.06
CA ILE A 200 -9.17 12.03 -13.78
C ILE A 200 -9.41 11.97 -12.27
N VAL A 201 -8.89 10.95 -11.58
CA VAL A 201 -9.07 10.81 -10.14
C VAL A 201 -8.44 12.00 -9.39
N LYS A 202 -7.25 12.43 -9.81
CA LYS A 202 -6.59 13.61 -9.26
C LYS A 202 -7.47 14.86 -9.42
N SER A 203 -7.92 15.17 -10.63
CA SER A 203 -8.73 16.34 -10.93
C SER A 203 -10.06 16.34 -10.17
N ALA A 204 -10.72 15.18 -10.09
CA ALA A 204 -11.98 15.03 -9.37
C ALA A 204 -11.84 15.35 -7.87
N PHE A 205 -10.74 14.93 -7.22
CA PHE A 205 -10.53 15.15 -5.79
C PHE A 205 -9.80 16.44 -5.43
N GLU A 206 -9.19 17.17 -6.38
CA GLU A 206 -8.63 18.50 -6.14
C GLU A 206 -9.70 19.51 -5.73
N THR A 207 -10.90 19.35 -6.27
CA THR A 207 -12.05 20.22 -5.99
C THR A 207 -13.19 19.45 -5.31
N ARG A 208 -12.90 18.69 -4.26
CA ARG A 208 -13.81 17.74 -3.58
C ARG A 208 -15.24 18.25 -3.34
N ARG A 209 -15.42 19.55 -3.12
CA ARG A 209 -16.76 20.14 -2.86
C ARG A 209 -17.55 20.51 -4.13
N LYS A 210 -16.95 20.46 -5.31
CA LYS A 210 -17.61 20.75 -6.58
C LYS A 210 -18.32 19.51 -7.13
N MET A 211 -19.32 19.73 -7.97
CA MET A 211 -19.96 18.68 -8.75
C MET A 211 -18.97 18.09 -9.75
N ILE A 212 -19.15 16.81 -10.08
CA ILE A 212 -18.21 16.08 -10.95
C ILE A 212 -18.10 16.71 -12.34
N ARG A 213 -19.20 17.22 -12.91
CA ARG A 213 -19.18 17.97 -14.16
C ARG A 213 -18.24 19.18 -14.14
N THR A 214 -18.14 19.85 -12.99
CA THR A 214 -17.23 21.00 -12.83
C THR A 214 -15.79 20.54 -12.63
N SER A 215 -15.59 19.47 -11.87
CA SER A 215 -14.25 18.95 -11.57
C SER A 215 -13.59 18.30 -12.79
N LEU A 216 -14.38 17.74 -13.70
CA LEU A 216 -13.91 17.05 -14.91
C LEU A 216 -14.22 17.78 -16.21
N SER A 217 -14.55 19.08 -16.15
CA SER A 217 -14.91 19.88 -17.34
C SER A 217 -13.80 19.98 -18.41
N SER A 218 -12.55 19.68 -18.06
CA SER A 218 -11.44 19.57 -19.01
C SER A 218 -11.38 18.23 -19.76
N TYR A 219 -12.14 17.23 -19.31
CA TYR A 219 -12.17 15.88 -19.87
C TYR A 219 -13.51 15.51 -20.49
N LEU A 220 -14.63 15.98 -19.90
CA LEU A 220 -15.99 15.57 -20.24
C LEU A 220 -16.91 16.79 -20.44
N LYS A 221 -17.83 16.67 -21.41
CA LYS A 221 -18.97 17.58 -21.62
C LYS A 221 -20.24 17.00 -21.00
N ASP A 222 -21.31 17.79 -20.96
CA ASP A 222 -22.57 17.37 -20.34
C ASP A 222 -23.17 16.09 -21.00
N ASP A 223 -23.08 15.98 -22.33
CA ASP A 223 -23.57 14.78 -23.07
C ASP A 223 -22.78 13.52 -22.75
N ASP A 224 -21.50 13.63 -22.40
CA ASP A 224 -20.66 12.48 -22.06
C ASP A 224 -21.12 11.83 -20.75
N PHE A 225 -21.59 12.64 -19.78
CA PHE A 225 -22.15 12.11 -18.53
C PHE A 225 -23.44 11.31 -18.78
N LEU A 226 -24.25 11.72 -19.77
CA LEU A 226 -25.44 10.96 -20.17
C LEU A 226 -25.04 9.62 -20.82
N ALA A 227 -24.06 9.63 -21.71
CA ALA A 227 -23.54 8.40 -22.35
C ALA A 227 -22.99 7.42 -21.31
N LEU A 228 -22.26 7.91 -20.31
CA LEU A 228 -21.71 7.14 -19.20
C LEU A 228 -22.76 6.70 -18.17
N LYS A 229 -23.98 7.23 -18.21
CA LYS A 229 -25.04 7.04 -17.21
C LYS A 229 -24.59 7.44 -15.80
N ILE A 230 -23.80 8.49 -15.69
CA ILE A 230 -23.33 9.07 -14.44
C ILE A 230 -24.05 10.38 -14.20
N GLU A 231 -24.64 10.55 -13.02
CA GLU A 231 -25.28 11.80 -12.64
C GLU A 231 -24.23 12.92 -12.49
N ASP A 232 -24.29 13.93 -13.32
CA ASP A 232 -23.32 15.05 -13.43
C ASP A 232 -23.24 15.94 -12.18
N LYS A 233 -24.30 15.92 -11.36
CA LYS A 233 -24.40 16.68 -10.09
C LYS A 233 -23.74 16.00 -8.90
N LEU A 234 -23.35 14.73 -9.02
CA LEU A 234 -22.59 14.03 -7.99
C LEU A 234 -21.26 14.73 -7.71
N ARG A 235 -20.66 14.41 -6.56
CA ARG A 235 -19.30 14.81 -6.23
C ARG A 235 -18.36 13.61 -6.37
N ALA A 236 -17.06 13.85 -6.43
CA ALA A 236 -16.05 12.80 -6.52
C ALA A 236 -16.23 11.69 -5.45
N GLU A 237 -16.62 12.07 -4.23
CA GLU A 237 -16.82 11.12 -3.12
C GLU A 237 -18.07 10.22 -3.28
N ASN A 238 -18.95 10.51 -4.21
CA ASN A 238 -20.14 9.70 -4.50
C ASN A 238 -19.89 8.65 -5.58
N LEU A 239 -18.84 8.80 -6.40
CA LEU A 239 -18.51 7.90 -7.48
C LEU A 239 -17.80 6.66 -6.97
N THR A 240 -18.17 5.50 -7.52
CA THR A 240 -17.46 4.24 -7.29
C THR A 240 -16.13 4.20 -8.04
N VAL A 241 -15.23 3.29 -7.66
CA VAL A 241 -14.00 3.03 -8.43
C VAL A 241 -14.32 2.66 -9.88
N ASN A 242 -15.38 1.87 -10.08
CA ASN A 242 -15.83 1.47 -11.42
C ASN A 242 -16.30 2.67 -12.26
N ASN A 243 -16.96 3.66 -11.67
CA ASN A 243 -17.31 4.88 -12.39
C ASN A 243 -16.05 5.63 -12.87
N PHE A 244 -15.00 5.72 -12.05
CA PHE A 244 -13.73 6.34 -12.45
C PHE A 244 -13.03 5.56 -13.56
N LEU A 245 -13.06 4.22 -13.52
CA LEU A 245 -12.54 3.37 -14.60
C LEU A 245 -13.32 3.58 -15.91
N GLN A 246 -14.65 3.55 -15.87
CA GLN A 246 -15.50 3.83 -17.02
C GLN A 246 -15.24 5.22 -17.63
N ILE A 247 -15.07 6.24 -16.78
CA ILE A 247 -14.73 7.59 -17.26
C ILE A 247 -13.36 7.58 -17.95
N SER A 248 -12.36 6.91 -17.39
CA SER A 248 -11.02 6.89 -17.98
C SER A 248 -10.96 6.12 -19.31
N GLU A 249 -11.71 5.03 -19.40
CA GLU A 249 -11.86 4.26 -20.64
C GLU A 249 -12.53 5.11 -21.73
N TYR A 250 -13.65 5.78 -21.40
CA TYR A 250 -14.35 6.68 -22.32
C TYR A 250 -13.46 7.83 -22.81
N VAL A 251 -12.72 8.48 -21.90
CA VAL A 251 -11.82 9.60 -22.23
C VAL A 251 -10.64 9.15 -23.11
N GLN A 252 -10.21 7.91 -23.00
CA GLN A 252 -9.17 7.34 -23.87
C GLN A 252 -9.65 7.20 -25.33
N GLU A 253 -10.96 6.98 -25.53
CA GLU A 253 -11.54 6.71 -26.86
C GLU A 253 -11.90 7.98 -27.65
N ILE A 254 -12.03 9.14 -26.98
CA ILE A 254 -12.41 10.42 -27.61
C ILE A 254 -11.22 11.36 -27.78
#